data_6c5d5a1b810c10a07d64764066c29e52
#
_entry.id   6c5d5a1b810c10a07d64764066c29e52
#
_cell.length_a   1.000
_cell.length_b   1.000
_cell.length_c   1.000
_cell.angle_alpha   90.00
_cell.angle_beta   90.00
_cell.angle_gamma   90.00
#
_symmetry.space_group_name_H-M   'P 1'
#
loop_
_entity.id
_entity.type
_entity.pdbx_description
1 polymer ?
#
loop_
_entity_poly.entity_id
_entity_poly.type
_entity_poly.pdbx_seq_one_letter_code
_entity_poly.pdbx_strand_id
1 'polypeptide(L)' 'MYVLTVDQRDSRSGDDHVPALLDDLNRRTPSDGLLRGFERTAGDEVQGVLTSPDAVMAVAVDLLRREQWNVGLGIGAVQE' A
#
# COMPACT_ATOMS: atom_id res chain seq x y z
N MET A 1 -14.09 3.61 4.56
CA MET A 1 -13.05 3.22 3.61
C MET A 1 -11.69 3.62 4.11
N TYR A 2 -10.69 2.92 3.71
CA TYR A 2 -9.33 3.09 4.22
C TYR A 2 -8.38 3.36 3.07
N VAL A 3 -7.62 4.46 3.16
CA VAL A 3 -6.59 4.77 2.18
C VAL A 3 -5.24 4.40 2.81
N LEU A 4 -4.55 3.47 2.21
CA LEU A 4 -3.24 3.04 2.67
C LEU A 4 -2.17 3.63 1.77
N THR A 5 -1.25 4.39 2.37
CA THR A 5 -0.15 5.02 1.66
C THR A 5 1.16 4.38 2.11
N VAL A 6 1.98 4.01 1.16
CA VAL A 6 3.24 3.29 1.41
C VAL A 6 4.38 4.00 0.69
N ASP A 7 5.44 4.35 1.45
CA ASP A 7 6.64 4.96 0.89
C ASP A 7 7.84 4.05 1.10
N GLN A 8 8.72 4.01 0.12
CA GLN A 8 9.96 3.26 0.25
C GLN A 8 10.97 4.04 1.09
N ARG A 9 11.55 3.36 2.10
CA ARG A 9 12.66 3.92 2.89
C ARG A 9 13.93 3.92 2.05
N ASP A 10 14.75 4.94 2.24
CA ASP A 10 16.06 5.06 1.59
C ASP A 10 16.02 4.90 0.08
N SER A 11 14.97 5.45 -0.54
CA SER A 11 14.82 5.37 -2.00
C SER A 11 15.97 6.00 -2.77
N ARG A 12 16.77 6.83 -2.10
CA ARG A 12 17.92 7.50 -2.73
C ARG A 12 19.13 6.61 -2.88
N SER A 13 19.21 5.54 -2.10
CA SER A 13 20.46 4.78 -1.97
C SER A 13 20.52 3.56 -2.86
N GLY A 14 19.49 3.26 -3.63
CA GLY A 14 19.54 2.05 -4.41
C GLY A 14 18.34 1.79 -5.29
N ASP A 15 18.01 0.54 -5.39
CA ASP A 15 17.04 0.03 -6.34
C ASP A 15 15.61 0.51 -6.06
N ASP A 16 14.86 0.66 -7.13
CA ASP A 16 13.43 0.97 -7.05
C ASP A 16 12.67 -0.33 -6.81
N HIS A 17 12.16 -0.50 -5.60
CA HIS A 17 11.38 -1.69 -5.21
C HIS A 17 9.88 -1.54 -5.42
N VAL A 18 9.42 -0.38 -5.90
CA VAL A 18 8.00 -0.10 -6.06
C VAL A 18 7.32 -1.04 -7.06
N PRO A 19 7.87 -1.30 -8.25
CA PRO A 19 7.19 -2.21 -9.18
C PRO A 19 6.94 -3.60 -8.63
N ALA A 20 7.93 -4.15 -7.91
CA ALA A 20 7.78 -5.47 -7.30
C ALA A 20 6.73 -5.46 -6.19
N LEU A 21 6.70 -4.37 -5.40
CA LEU A 21 5.70 -4.23 -4.34
C LEU A 21 4.29 -4.13 -4.91
N LEU A 22 4.10 -3.33 -5.96
CA LEU A 22 2.80 -3.19 -6.60
C LEU A 22 2.26 -4.52 -7.08
N ASP A 23 3.10 -5.29 -7.76
CA ASP A 23 2.71 -6.60 -8.25
C ASP A 23 2.32 -7.52 -7.09
N ASP A 24 3.13 -7.55 -6.04
CA ASP A 24 2.88 -8.39 -4.88
C ASP A 24 1.58 -8.01 -4.15
N LEU A 25 1.39 -6.72 -3.87
CA LEU A 25 0.21 -6.25 -3.14
C LEU A 25 -1.08 -6.48 -3.94
N ASN A 26 -1.07 -6.20 -5.23
CA ASN A 26 -2.25 -6.37 -6.07
C ASN A 26 -2.60 -7.84 -6.28
N ARG A 27 -1.62 -8.72 -6.23
CA ARG A 27 -1.84 -10.16 -6.37
C ARG A 27 -2.33 -10.79 -5.06
N ARG A 28 -1.79 -10.35 -3.92
CA ARG A 28 -2.04 -10.98 -2.62
C ARG A 28 -3.24 -10.42 -1.88
N THR A 29 -3.60 -9.16 -2.11
CA THR A 29 -4.75 -8.55 -1.43
C THR A 29 -6.04 -9.05 -2.08
N PRO A 30 -6.95 -9.66 -1.30
CA PRO A 30 -8.21 -10.14 -1.86
C PRO A 30 -9.03 -9.02 -2.50
N SER A 31 -9.60 -9.29 -3.66
CA SER A 31 -10.34 -8.29 -4.41
C SER A 31 -11.57 -7.77 -3.68
N ASP A 32 -12.17 -8.56 -2.79
CA ASP A 32 -13.33 -8.15 -2.01
C ASP A 32 -12.98 -7.17 -0.88
N GLY A 33 -11.69 -7.08 -0.52
CA GLY A 33 -11.21 -6.12 0.46
C GLY A 33 -10.56 -4.88 -0.16
N LEU A 34 -10.53 -4.80 -1.49
CA LEU A 34 -9.79 -3.79 -2.22
C LEU A 34 -10.74 -3.02 -3.14
N LEU A 35 -11.01 -1.76 -2.78
CA LEU A 35 -11.89 -0.92 -3.60
C LEU A 35 -11.15 -0.40 -4.83
N ARG A 36 -9.91 0.04 -4.63
CA ARG A 36 -9.02 0.45 -5.73
C ARG A 36 -7.68 -0.21 -5.53
N GLY A 37 -7.15 -0.80 -6.58
CA GLY A 37 -5.87 -1.46 -6.55
C GLY A 37 -4.74 -0.51 -6.17
N PHE A 38 -3.66 -1.08 -5.67
CA PHE A 38 -2.47 -0.29 -5.35
C PHE A 38 -1.84 0.24 -6.63
N GLU A 39 -1.44 1.52 -6.60
CA GLU A 39 -0.79 2.18 -7.73
C GLU A 39 0.25 3.18 -7.23
N ARG A 40 1.23 3.47 -8.06
CA ARG A 40 2.22 4.50 -7.76
C ARG A 40 1.58 5.86 -7.96
N THR A 41 1.64 6.71 -6.92
CA THR A 41 1.05 8.04 -6.98
C THR A 41 2.08 9.13 -7.28
N ALA A 42 3.26 9.01 -6.69
CA ALA A 42 4.35 9.94 -6.94
C ALA A 42 5.66 9.34 -6.45
N GLY A 43 6.72 9.48 -7.24
CA GLY A 43 8.05 9.03 -6.83
C GLY A 43 8.06 7.60 -6.29
N ASP A 44 8.31 7.47 -4.99
CA ASP A 44 8.38 6.19 -4.30
C ASP A 44 7.10 5.87 -3.51
N GLU A 45 6.02 6.61 -3.72
CA GLU A 45 4.77 6.43 -3.00
C GLU A 45 3.80 5.54 -3.77
N VAL A 46 3.16 4.64 -3.01
CA VAL A 46 2.11 3.76 -3.51
C VAL A 46 0.87 3.97 -2.67
N GLN A 47 -0.29 3.95 -3.28
CA GLN A 47 -1.55 4.13 -2.57
C GLN A 47 -2.59 3.13 -3.04
N GLY A 48 -3.36 2.60 -2.08
CA GLY A 48 -4.50 1.72 -2.36
C GLY A 48 -5.68 2.08 -1.48
N VAL A 49 -6.88 1.73 -1.91
CA VAL A 49 -8.09 1.98 -1.14
C VAL A 49 -8.74 0.65 -0.79
N LEU A 50 -8.89 0.42 0.52
CA LEU A 50 -9.41 -0.84 1.05
C LEU A 50 -10.75 -0.60 1.74
N THR A 51 -11.59 -1.63 1.75
CA THR A 51 -12.94 -1.56 2.33
C THR A 51 -13.04 -2.24 3.68
N SER A 52 -12.05 -3.07 4.03
CA SER A 52 -12.09 -3.94 5.21
C SER A 52 -10.96 -3.62 6.18
N PRO A 53 -11.25 -3.45 7.48
CA PRO A 53 -10.19 -3.29 8.49
C PRO A 53 -9.24 -4.50 8.53
N ASP A 54 -9.75 -5.69 8.30
CA ASP A 54 -8.93 -6.90 8.29
C ASP A 54 -7.92 -6.87 7.14
N ALA A 55 -8.35 -6.41 5.97
CA ALA A 55 -7.43 -6.26 4.83
C ALA A 55 -6.35 -5.23 5.12
N VAL A 56 -6.73 -4.10 5.74
CA VAL A 56 -5.77 -3.06 6.15
C VAL A 56 -4.72 -3.64 7.09
N MET A 57 -5.17 -4.35 8.12
CA MET A 57 -4.26 -4.94 9.12
C MET A 57 -3.31 -5.95 8.49
N ALA A 58 -3.82 -6.80 7.62
CA ALA A 58 -2.99 -7.80 6.97
C ALA A 58 -1.89 -7.17 6.13
N VAL A 59 -2.23 -6.16 5.33
CA VAL A 59 -1.26 -5.47 4.48
C VAL A 59 -0.27 -4.67 5.33
N ALA A 60 -0.77 -3.92 6.31
CA ALA A 60 0.08 -3.07 7.14
C ALA A 60 1.11 -3.89 7.93
N VAL A 61 0.68 -4.99 8.55
CA VAL A 61 1.57 -5.86 9.32
C VAL A 61 2.64 -6.46 8.41
N ASP A 62 2.25 -6.93 7.23
CA ASP A 62 3.20 -7.49 6.28
C ASP A 62 4.27 -6.46 5.86
N LEU A 63 3.83 -5.25 5.55
CA LEU A 63 4.76 -4.19 5.13
C LEU A 63 5.69 -3.75 6.24
N LEU A 64 5.17 -3.63 7.47
CA LEU A 64 6.00 -3.24 8.60
C LEU A 64 7.07 -4.27 8.91
N ARG A 65 6.80 -5.55 8.68
CA ARG A 65 7.78 -6.62 8.87
C ARG A 65 8.93 -6.56 7.88
N ARG A 66 8.71 -5.97 6.71
CA ARG A 66 9.72 -5.90 5.67
C ARG A 66 10.77 -4.83 5.91
N GLU A 67 10.49 -3.88 6.79
CA GLU A 67 11.42 -2.79 7.19
C GLU A 67 11.84 -1.86 6.06
N GLN A 68 11.41 -2.09 4.85
CA GLN A 68 11.74 -1.25 3.68
C GLN A 68 10.72 -0.16 3.43
N TRP A 69 9.59 -0.19 4.15
CA TRP A 69 8.44 0.63 3.84
C TRP A 69 7.94 1.41 5.04
N ASN A 70 7.53 2.66 4.79
CA ASN A 70 6.77 3.46 5.73
C ASN A 70 5.31 3.38 5.34
N VAL A 71 4.43 3.21 6.31
CA VAL A 71 3.01 3.01 6.07
C VAL A 71 2.21 4.09 6.76
N GLY A 72 1.31 4.74 6.00
CA GLY A 72 0.35 5.70 6.53
C GLY A 72 -1.06 5.23 6.27
N LEU A 73 -1.97 5.55 7.17
CA LEU A 73 -3.37 5.17 7.06
C LEU A 73 -4.29 6.37 7.19
N GLY A 74 -5.11 6.58 6.17
CA GLY A 74 -6.20 7.54 6.21
C GLY A 74 -7.53 6.81 6.29
N ILE A 75 -8.46 7.34 7.09
CA ILE A 75 -9.80 6.78 7.24
C ILE A 75 -10.80 7.83 6.82
N GLY A 76 -11.79 7.43 6.02
CA GLY A 76 -12.82 8.35 5.60
C GLY A 76 -13.57 7.87 4.36
N ALA A 77 -14.38 8.77 3.81
CA ALA A 77 -15.10 8.50 2.58
C ALA A 77 -14.22 8.87 1.39
N VAL A 78 -14.20 8.02 0.39
CA VAL A 78 -13.54 8.33 -0.87
C VAL A 78 -14.50 9.15 -1.71
N GLN A 79 -14.05 10.30 -2.16
CA GLN A 79 -14.82 11.14 -3.07
C GLN A 79 -14.33 10.91 -4.49
N GLU A 80 -15.27 10.75 -5.36
CA GLU A 80 -14.98 10.54 -6.77
C GLU A 80 -15.21 11.78 -7.58
#